data_de126524514874ebf80d8b186f7be1d0
#
_entry.id   de126524514874ebf80d8b186f7be1d0
#
_cell.length_a   1.000
_cell.length_b   1.000
_cell.length_c   1.000
_cell.angle_alpha   90.00
_cell.angle_beta   90.00
_cell.angle_gamma   90.00
#
_symmetry.space_group_name_H-M   'P 1'
#
loop_
_entity.id
_entity.type
_entity.pdbx_description
1 polymer ?
#
loop_
_entity_poly.entity_id
_entity_poly.type
_entity_poly.pdbx_seq_one_letter_code
_entity_poly.pdbx_strand_id
1 'polypeptide(L)'
;MPEKRPMTSQIRTTARPITFGRLRRTAGIAASASVLALAAGLASTSPATASPAPTGGGIIRPDDAAPTGWAAVGRATNGGADAPAENRYEVSTLAGLKAALANHGDPTAAKIIYINGTIDGNQTPDGRILGEQDYAAGYDIHKYMSCFGPEGKVWSDQTFDYCKKQRQLRQTGSNNMKRQIEVSLPSNTTLIGLGADSGFVGANIVILSATNVVMRNLSVEAPVDFFSTWSPDDGDGAWNARFDAVSSVTSDHLWIDHVRLSDGRYPDSEAPLGPNGKPANRHDGLLDLKDGTDFVTISNSKLANHDKTMLLGSGDEHVDKDGGKLRVSYIGNHFENIQQRGPRVRFGQVHVLNNYFVGSTDHPQYPVVSEGQGGNSYFLGAGYESRIFSEGNAFDYSGPGADPTVMVSSYNGHRFSDTGSWFNGADADLNSVARASFEQNRAEALAEAELSGTSAPDWTGWDFTTDVGWNPADAYSYKAFTTPQSVRNHALQFTGPGVLTVKR
;
A
#
# COMPACT_ATOMS: atom_id res chain seq x y z
N MET A 1 61.29 -26.38 -7.11
CA MET A 1 60.16 -25.67 -6.44
C MET A 1 58.88 -26.23 -7.02
N PRO A 2 58.02 -26.91 -6.24
CA PRO A 2 56.92 -27.68 -6.79
C PRO A 2 55.63 -26.81 -6.89
N GLU A 3 54.93 -27.07 -8.01
CA GLU A 3 53.58 -26.57 -8.34
C GLU A 3 52.54 -26.94 -7.28
N LYS A 4 51.68 -25.98 -6.93
CA LYS A 4 50.46 -26.23 -6.15
C LYS A 4 49.28 -26.33 -7.09
N ARG A 5 48.65 -27.51 -7.17
CA ARG A 5 47.33 -27.74 -7.79
C ARG A 5 46.19 -27.24 -6.86
N PRO A 6 45.11 -26.71 -7.36
CA PRO A 6 43.93 -26.43 -6.55
C PRO A 6 43.07 -27.69 -6.37
N MET A 7 42.62 -27.92 -5.12
CA MET A 7 41.62 -28.93 -4.77
C MET A 7 40.21 -28.40 -5.14
N THR A 8 39.53 -29.10 -6.02
CA THR A 8 38.11 -29.01 -6.26
C THR A 8 37.38 -29.93 -5.29
N SER A 9 36.59 -29.36 -4.36
CA SER A 9 35.67 -30.13 -3.55
C SER A 9 34.27 -30.07 -4.23
N GLN A 10 33.87 -31.22 -4.76
CA GLN A 10 32.50 -31.44 -5.21
C GLN A 10 31.61 -31.79 -4.01
N ILE A 11 30.68 -30.95 -3.66
CA ILE A 11 29.59 -31.31 -2.75
C ILE A 11 28.39 -31.72 -3.62
N ARG A 12 28.07 -33.02 -3.62
CA ARG A 12 26.84 -33.57 -4.18
C ARG A 12 25.73 -33.38 -3.17
N THR A 13 24.78 -32.50 -3.42
CA THR A 13 23.50 -32.44 -2.71
C THR A 13 22.47 -33.29 -3.46
N THR A 14 22.07 -34.41 -2.88
CA THR A 14 20.93 -35.20 -3.31
C THR A 14 19.70 -34.76 -2.51
N ALA A 15 18.84 -33.98 -3.13
CA ALA A 15 17.52 -33.68 -2.58
C ALA A 15 16.57 -34.87 -2.82
N ARG A 16 15.97 -35.39 -1.75
CA ARG A 16 14.85 -36.33 -1.82
C ARG A 16 13.54 -35.56 -1.55
N PRO A 17 12.47 -35.83 -2.28
CA PRO A 17 11.16 -35.21 -2.00
C PRO A 17 10.54 -35.80 -0.74
N ILE A 18 10.08 -34.92 0.16
CA ILE A 18 9.33 -35.29 1.37
C ILE A 18 7.86 -35.29 1.02
N THR A 19 7.24 -36.46 1.08
CA THR A 19 5.79 -36.66 0.96
C THR A 19 5.13 -36.44 2.34
N PHE A 20 4.26 -35.45 2.46
CA PHE A 20 3.47 -35.24 3.67
C PHE A 20 2.28 -36.22 3.75
N GLY A 21 2.31 -37.06 4.77
CA GLY A 21 1.21 -37.95 5.14
C GLY A 21 0.15 -37.20 5.98
N ARG A 22 -1.09 -37.33 5.55
CA ARG A 22 -2.28 -36.82 6.27
C ARG A 22 -2.49 -37.57 7.59
N LEU A 23 -2.42 -36.88 8.74
CA LEU A 23 -2.97 -37.36 10.01
C LEU A 23 -4.34 -36.72 10.23
N ARG A 24 -5.37 -37.57 10.22
CA ARG A 24 -6.71 -37.22 10.72
C ARG A 24 -6.68 -37.32 12.27
N ARG A 25 -7.05 -36.24 12.95
CA ARG A 25 -7.42 -36.30 14.38
C ARG A 25 -8.84 -35.80 14.53
N THR A 26 -9.67 -36.72 15.04
CA THR A 26 -11.01 -36.45 15.57
C THR A 26 -10.88 -35.84 16.94
N ALA A 27 -11.45 -34.66 17.17
CA ALA A 27 -11.56 -34.04 18.49
C ALA A 27 -13.01 -34.12 18.99
N GLY A 28 -13.19 -34.71 20.16
CA GLY A 28 -14.45 -34.78 20.87
C GLY A 28 -14.75 -33.50 21.64
N ILE A 29 -16.02 -33.14 21.66
CA ILE A 29 -16.61 -32.01 22.38
C ILE A 29 -16.78 -32.38 23.85
N ALA A 30 -16.29 -31.53 24.76
CA ALA A 30 -16.72 -31.54 26.15
C ALA A 30 -17.11 -30.10 26.54
N ALA A 31 -18.38 -29.89 26.81
CA ALA A 31 -18.94 -28.65 27.34
C ALA A 31 -18.76 -28.60 28.86
N SER A 32 -18.27 -27.46 29.36
CA SER A 32 -18.33 -27.16 30.81
C SER A 32 -18.82 -25.72 30.97
N ALA A 33 -19.98 -25.56 31.55
CA ALA A 33 -20.59 -24.32 31.97
C ALA A 33 -20.00 -23.85 33.31
N SER A 34 -19.55 -22.62 33.39
CA SER A 34 -19.23 -21.94 34.64
C SER A 34 -19.88 -20.56 34.66
N VAL A 35 -20.79 -20.39 35.62
CA VAL A 35 -21.47 -19.15 36.00
C VAL A 35 -20.51 -18.35 36.87
N LEU A 36 -20.25 -17.09 36.57
CA LEU A 36 -19.68 -16.14 37.52
C LEU A 36 -20.40 -14.79 37.48
N ALA A 37 -20.63 -14.26 38.65
CA ALA A 37 -21.51 -13.16 38.98
C ALA A 37 -20.93 -11.77 38.64
N LEU A 38 -21.83 -10.86 38.29
CA LEU A 38 -21.62 -9.42 38.08
C LEU A 38 -21.17 -8.71 39.35
N ALA A 39 -20.18 -7.82 39.21
CA ALA A 39 -20.00 -6.65 40.06
C ALA A 39 -20.00 -5.39 39.18
N ALA A 40 -21.02 -4.57 39.33
CA ALA A 40 -21.19 -3.31 38.59
C ALA A 40 -20.39 -2.21 39.25
N GLY A 41 -19.40 -1.66 38.49
CA GLY A 41 -18.75 -0.38 38.80
C GLY A 41 -19.25 0.68 37.83
N LEU A 42 -20.03 1.64 38.32
CA LEU A 42 -20.50 2.81 37.55
C LEU A 42 -19.33 3.81 37.40
N ALA A 43 -18.72 3.86 36.22
CA ALA A 43 -17.90 4.98 35.81
C ALA A 43 -18.74 5.91 34.92
N SER A 44 -18.97 7.10 35.39
CA SER A 44 -19.68 8.17 34.65
C SER A 44 -18.80 8.71 33.54
N THR A 45 -19.10 8.32 32.30
CA THR A 45 -18.50 8.92 31.10
C THR A 45 -19.38 10.07 30.63
N SER A 46 -18.81 11.27 30.56
CA SER A 46 -19.43 12.42 29.89
C SER A 46 -19.57 12.11 28.39
N PRO A 47 -20.70 12.46 27.76
CA PRO A 47 -20.87 12.20 26.33
C PRO A 47 -20.01 13.17 25.51
N ALA A 48 -19.02 12.64 24.80
CA ALA A 48 -18.38 13.38 23.72
C ALA A 48 -19.42 13.68 22.63
N THR A 49 -19.55 14.94 22.26
CA THR A 49 -20.44 15.38 21.18
C THR A 49 -19.95 14.80 19.86
N ALA A 50 -20.65 13.79 19.37
CA ALA A 50 -20.35 13.14 18.11
C ALA A 50 -20.56 14.13 16.95
N SER A 51 -19.53 14.31 16.12
CA SER A 51 -19.71 14.92 14.79
C SER A 51 -20.66 14.02 13.98
N PRO A 52 -21.63 14.60 13.26
CA PRO A 52 -22.58 13.82 12.47
C PRO A 52 -21.82 13.03 11.37
N ALA A 53 -22.25 11.78 11.15
CA ALA A 53 -21.83 11.02 9.98
C ALA A 53 -22.19 11.83 8.71
N PRO A 54 -21.34 11.83 7.66
CA PRO A 54 -21.65 12.55 6.42
C PRO A 54 -22.92 11.97 5.81
N THR A 55 -23.97 12.76 5.81
CA THR A 55 -25.17 12.48 5.02
C THR A 55 -24.85 12.80 3.55
N GLY A 56 -25.17 11.88 2.64
CA GLY A 56 -24.86 11.97 1.21
C GLY A 56 -25.08 13.35 0.59
N GLY A 57 -24.14 13.78 -0.26
CA GLY A 57 -24.16 15.09 -0.92
C GLY A 57 -23.29 16.15 -0.22
N GLY A 58 -22.17 15.78 0.38
CA GLY A 58 -21.21 16.71 0.96
C GLY A 58 -20.59 17.67 -0.08
N ILE A 59 -20.06 18.78 0.40
CA ILE A 59 -19.45 19.81 -0.43
C ILE A 59 -17.96 19.87 -0.11
N ILE A 60 -17.12 19.78 -1.13
CA ILE A 60 -15.71 20.12 -1.02
C ILE A 60 -15.54 21.62 -1.21
N ARG A 61 -14.92 22.27 -0.24
CA ARG A 61 -14.46 23.64 -0.34
C ARG A 61 -12.96 23.67 -0.42
N PRO A 62 -12.37 24.66 -1.11
CA PRO A 62 -10.92 24.77 -1.27
C PRO A 62 -10.17 25.05 0.04
N ASP A 63 -10.87 25.53 1.05
CA ASP A 63 -10.38 25.88 2.39
C ASP A 63 -10.69 24.82 3.45
N ASP A 64 -11.25 23.67 3.06
CA ASP A 64 -11.50 22.57 4.00
C ASP A 64 -10.18 22.07 4.60
N ALA A 65 -10.18 21.78 5.90
CA ALA A 65 -9.10 21.12 6.61
C ALA A 65 -9.47 19.68 6.98
N ALA A 66 -8.48 18.83 7.19
CA ALA A 66 -8.69 17.46 7.65
C ALA A 66 -9.53 17.43 8.95
N PRO A 67 -10.69 16.77 8.95
CA PRO A 67 -11.63 16.87 10.08
C PRO A 67 -11.29 15.90 11.22
N THR A 68 -10.49 14.87 10.96
CA THR A 68 -10.14 13.81 11.92
C THR A 68 -8.89 13.06 11.46
N GLY A 69 -8.42 12.12 12.27
CA GLY A 69 -7.22 11.34 11.98
C GLY A 69 -5.94 12.11 12.24
N TRP A 70 -4.81 11.49 11.94
CA TRP A 70 -3.51 12.09 12.22
C TRP A 70 -3.26 13.42 11.48
N ALA A 71 -3.82 13.60 10.28
CA ALA A 71 -3.73 14.86 9.54
C ALA A 71 -4.46 16.03 10.22
N ALA A 72 -5.31 15.77 11.21
CA ALA A 72 -6.01 16.81 12.00
C ALA A 72 -5.25 17.18 13.29
N VAL A 73 -4.19 16.46 13.65
CA VAL A 73 -3.46 16.66 14.91
C VAL A 73 -2.51 17.85 14.82
N GLY A 74 -2.48 18.67 15.86
CA GLY A 74 -1.69 19.90 15.88
C GLY A 74 -2.26 20.95 14.95
N ARG A 75 -1.59 21.27 13.85
CA ARG A 75 -2.15 22.08 12.76
C ARG A 75 -2.88 21.18 11.79
N ALA A 76 -4.21 21.27 11.74
CA ALA A 76 -4.96 20.49 10.76
C ALA A 76 -4.53 20.79 9.33
N THR A 77 -4.30 19.73 8.55
CA THR A 77 -3.90 19.80 7.14
C THR A 77 -4.97 20.47 6.31
N ASN A 78 -4.65 21.60 5.67
CA ASN A 78 -5.58 22.37 4.84
C ASN A 78 -5.01 22.75 3.47
N GLY A 79 -3.79 22.24 3.15
CA GLY A 79 -3.16 22.45 1.85
C GLY A 79 -2.97 23.92 1.49
N GLY A 80 -3.49 24.28 0.33
CA GLY A 80 -3.46 25.64 -0.19
C GLY A 80 -4.63 26.53 0.24
N ALA A 81 -5.29 26.29 1.39
CA ALA A 81 -6.46 27.07 1.82
C ALA A 81 -6.23 28.58 1.81
N ASP A 82 -5.01 29.00 2.17
CA ASP A 82 -4.60 30.41 2.21
C ASP A 82 -4.16 30.96 0.83
N ALA A 83 -4.38 30.22 -0.27
CA ALA A 83 -3.96 30.64 -1.61
C ALA A 83 -4.70 31.90 -2.07
N PRO A 84 -3.96 32.96 -2.46
CA PRO A 84 -4.55 34.14 -3.11
C PRO A 84 -5.13 33.75 -4.47
N ALA A 85 -5.93 34.63 -5.06
CA ALA A 85 -6.67 34.33 -6.29
C ALA A 85 -5.75 33.96 -7.48
N GLU A 86 -4.59 34.59 -7.57
CA GLU A 86 -3.57 34.33 -8.61
C GLU A 86 -2.89 32.97 -8.49
N ASN A 87 -2.96 32.32 -7.32
CA ASN A 87 -2.43 30.98 -7.05
C ASN A 87 -3.52 29.89 -7.10
N ARG A 88 -4.67 30.20 -7.70
CA ARG A 88 -5.76 29.25 -7.94
C ARG A 88 -5.84 28.92 -9.42
N TYR A 89 -5.52 27.68 -9.75
CA TYR A 89 -5.37 27.23 -11.13
C TYR A 89 -6.46 26.22 -11.51
N GLU A 90 -6.86 26.22 -12.79
CA GLU A 90 -7.60 25.11 -13.39
C GLU A 90 -6.78 24.55 -14.53
N VAL A 91 -6.51 23.24 -14.51
CA VAL A 91 -5.63 22.57 -15.45
C VAL A 91 -6.25 21.29 -16.00
N SER A 92 -5.93 20.97 -17.27
CA SER A 92 -6.37 19.75 -17.95
C SER A 92 -5.23 19.03 -18.71
N THR A 93 -3.99 19.51 -18.55
CA THR A 93 -2.81 18.95 -19.23
C THR A 93 -1.65 18.82 -18.25
N LEU A 94 -0.72 17.88 -18.53
CA LEU A 94 0.48 17.71 -17.72
C LEU A 94 1.36 18.98 -17.70
N ALA A 95 1.49 19.64 -18.83
CA ALA A 95 2.26 20.90 -18.92
C ALA A 95 1.62 22.00 -18.06
N GLY A 96 0.28 22.15 -18.12
CA GLY A 96 -0.46 23.09 -17.28
C GLY A 96 -0.31 22.78 -15.79
N LEU A 97 -0.38 21.51 -15.42
CA LEU A 97 -0.17 21.08 -14.03
C LEU A 97 1.25 21.42 -13.55
N LYS A 98 2.29 21.08 -14.31
CA LYS A 98 3.68 21.40 -13.95
C LYS A 98 3.91 22.91 -13.81
N ALA A 99 3.29 23.72 -14.66
CA ALA A 99 3.32 25.19 -14.56
C ALA A 99 2.62 25.70 -13.29
N ALA A 100 1.43 25.17 -12.96
CA ALA A 100 0.69 25.52 -11.74
C ALA A 100 1.46 25.12 -10.47
N LEU A 101 2.13 23.97 -10.46
CA LEU A 101 2.97 23.52 -9.35
C LEU A 101 4.22 24.39 -9.17
N ALA A 102 4.77 24.94 -10.24
CA ALA A 102 5.87 25.89 -10.18
C ALA A 102 5.47 27.27 -9.61
N ASN A 103 4.18 27.60 -9.63
CA ASN A 103 3.53 28.71 -8.91
C ASN A 103 4.31 30.03 -9.00
N HIS A 104 4.50 30.55 -10.24
CA HIS A 104 5.22 31.78 -10.53
C HIS A 104 6.67 31.83 -10.00
N GLY A 105 7.29 30.67 -9.76
CA GLY A 105 8.67 30.56 -9.25
C GLY A 105 8.77 30.39 -7.73
N ASP A 106 7.65 30.38 -7.00
CA ASP A 106 7.58 30.00 -5.59
C ASP A 106 6.72 28.73 -5.41
N PRO A 107 7.29 27.55 -5.61
CA PRO A 107 6.55 26.28 -5.52
C PRO A 107 6.04 25.97 -4.10
N THR A 108 6.54 26.64 -3.08
CA THR A 108 6.13 26.39 -1.68
C THR A 108 5.03 27.32 -1.18
N ALA A 109 4.75 28.42 -1.87
CA ALA A 109 3.62 29.27 -1.56
C ALA A 109 2.30 28.53 -1.75
N ALA A 110 1.30 28.90 -0.93
CA ALA A 110 -0.02 28.26 -0.93
C ALA A 110 -0.68 28.34 -2.32
N LYS A 111 -1.21 27.20 -2.79
CA LYS A 111 -1.87 27.07 -4.10
C LYS A 111 -2.98 26.04 -4.09
N ILE A 112 -4.01 26.32 -4.89
CA ILE A 112 -5.11 25.38 -5.18
C ILE A 112 -5.11 25.09 -6.67
N ILE A 113 -5.10 23.80 -7.02
CA ILE A 113 -5.10 23.35 -8.39
C ILE A 113 -6.31 22.46 -8.62
N TYR A 114 -7.24 22.94 -9.44
CA TYR A 114 -8.40 22.22 -9.90
C TYR A 114 -8.04 21.41 -11.13
N ILE A 115 -8.24 20.09 -11.05
CA ILE A 115 -8.03 19.17 -12.18
C ILE A 115 -9.35 19.02 -12.93
N ASN A 116 -9.36 19.42 -14.20
CA ASN A 116 -10.51 19.33 -15.08
C ASN A 116 -10.30 18.21 -16.12
N GLY A 117 -10.94 17.05 -15.90
CA GLY A 117 -10.74 15.86 -16.72
C GLY A 117 -9.47 15.09 -16.37
N THR A 118 -9.04 14.19 -17.26
CA THR A 118 -7.92 13.26 -17.04
C THR A 118 -6.62 13.80 -17.62
N ILE A 119 -5.56 13.84 -16.82
CA ILE A 119 -4.21 14.21 -17.21
C ILE A 119 -3.37 12.94 -17.38
N ASP A 120 -2.78 12.70 -18.54
CA ASP A 120 -1.89 11.59 -18.79
C ASP A 120 -0.44 11.98 -18.49
N GLY A 121 0.25 11.21 -17.64
CA GLY A 121 1.66 11.40 -17.28
C GLY A 121 2.61 11.26 -18.46
N ASN A 122 2.22 10.51 -19.49
CA ASN A 122 3.00 10.32 -20.70
C ASN A 122 2.74 11.42 -21.78
N GLN A 123 1.86 12.40 -21.49
CA GLN A 123 1.51 13.44 -22.44
C GLN A 123 2.64 14.48 -22.62
N THR A 124 3.05 14.70 -23.84
CA THR A 124 3.96 15.80 -24.22
C THR A 124 3.21 17.14 -24.28
N PRO A 125 3.91 18.28 -24.27
CA PRO A 125 3.27 19.59 -24.37
C PRO A 125 2.41 19.81 -25.63
N ASP A 126 2.71 19.12 -26.73
CA ASP A 126 1.93 19.11 -27.96
C ASP A 126 0.80 18.09 -28.00
N GLY A 127 0.59 17.39 -26.89
CA GLY A 127 -0.53 16.46 -26.68
C GLY A 127 -0.30 15.02 -27.12
N ARG A 128 0.87 14.66 -27.63
CA ARG A 128 1.22 13.27 -27.98
C ARG A 128 1.44 12.43 -26.73
N ILE A 129 0.98 11.18 -26.71
CA ILE A 129 1.24 10.22 -25.63
C ILE A 129 2.48 9.39 -26.00
N LEU A 130 3.46 9.37 -25.09
CA LEU A 130 4.69 8.61 -25.24
C LEU A 130 4.47 7.13 -24.83
N GLY A 131 5.14 6.22 -25.58
CA GLY A 131 5.19 4.80 -25.28
C GLY A 131 6.62 4.31 -25.03
N GLU A 132 6.77 3.01 -24.83
CA GLU A 132 8.06 2.35 -24.55
C GLU A 132 9.18 2.75 -25.51
N GLN A 133 8.89 2.74 -26.82
CA GLN A 133 9.87 3.02 -27.85
C GLN A 133 10.26 4.51 -27.94
N ASP A 134 9.42 5.43 -27.44
CA ASP A 134 9.77 6.84 -27.32
C ASP A 134 10.78 7.07 -26.19
N TYR A 135 10.70 6.30 -25.13
CA TYR A 135 11.63 6.38 -24.00
C TYR A 135 12.95 5.68 -24.27
N ALA A 136 12.93 4.53 -24.98
CA ALA A 136 14.13 3.76 -25.32
C ALA A 136 13.95 3.00 -26.64
N ALA A 137 14.21 3.66 -27.77
CA ALA A 137 14.10 3.03 -29.08
C ALA A 137 14.96 1.77 -29.20
N GLY A 138 14.33 0.64 -29.54
CA GLY A 138 14.97 -0.67 -29.68
C GLY A 138 15.08 -1.48 -28.37
N TYR A 139 14.51 -1.00 -27.26
CA TYR A 139 14.30 -1.85 -26.07
C TYR A 139 13.27 -2.93 -26.39
N ASP A 140 13.49 -4.11 -25.82
CA ASP A 140 12.64 -5.27 -25.96
C ASP A 140 12.76 -6.11 -24.68
N ILE A 141 11.65 -6.21 -23.93
CA ILE A 141 11.64 -6.91 -22.64
C ILE A 141 11.98 -8.41 -22.79
N HIS A 142 11.60 -9.06 -23.90
CA HIS A 142 11.92 -10.47 -24.12
C HIS A 142 13.43 -10.67 -24.37
N LYS A 143 14.07 -9.75 -25.11
CA LYS A 143 15.53 -9.74 -25.26
C LYS A 143 16.23 -9.45 -23.94
N TYR A 144 15.69 -8.50 -23.17
CA TYR A 144 16.22 -8.21 -21.83
C TYR A 144 16.17 -9.47 -20.94
N MET A 145 15.00 -10.14 -20.86
CA MET A 145 14.84 -11.35 -20.05
C MET A 145 15.75 -12.51 -20.48
N SER A 146 15.93 -12.73 -21.78
CA SER A 146 16.75 -13.85 -22.29
C SER A 146 18.23 -13.75 -21.88
N CYS A 147 18.69 -12.59 -21.44
CA CYS A 147 20.06 -12.37 -20.99
C CYS A 147 20.36 -12.90 -19.57
N PHE A 148 19.34 -13.33 -18.83
CA PHE A 148 19.48 -13.97 -17.51
C PHE A 148 19.77 -15.49 -17.57
N GLY A 149 19.97 -16.02 -18.77
CA GLY A 149 20.15 -17.44 -18.99
C GLY A 149 18.85 -18.26 -18.88
N PRO A 150 18.91 -19.59 -19.09
CA PRO A 150 17.73 -20.45 -19.20
C PRO A 150 16.86 -20.49 -17.94
N GLU A 151 17.46 -20.30 -16.76
CA GLU A 151 16.77 -20.37 -15.48
C GLU A 151 16.43 -18.96 -14.91
N GLY A 152 16.72 -17.90 -15.67
CA GLY A 152 16.48 -16.52 -15.20
C GLY A 152 17.34 -16.10 -13.99
N LYS A 153 18.43 -16.83 -13.69
CA LYS A 153 19.20 -16.65 -12.44
C LYS A 153 20.44 -15.78 -12.57
N VAL A 154 21.09 -15.75 -13.74
CA VAL A 154 22.37 -15.04 -13.91
C VAL A 154 22.37 -14.20 -15.17
N TRP A 155 22.56 -12.89 -15.00
CA TRP A 155 22.78 -11.98 -16.13
C TRP A 155 24.15 -12.17 -16.77
N SER A 156 24.18 -12.17 -18.12
CA SER A 156 25.43 -12.06 -18.86
C SER A 156 25.29 -11.14 -20.06
N ASP A 157 26.17 -10.15 -20.16
CA ASP A 157 26.31 -9.29 -21.35
C ASP A 157 26.76 -10.06 -22.61
N GLN A 158 27.22 -11.33 -22.42
CA GLN A 158 27.76 -12.17 -23.49
C GLN A 158 26.81 -13.31 -23.91
N THR A 159 25.65 -13.46 -23.24
CA THR A 159 24.67 -14.49 -23.63
C THR A 159 24.23 -14.33 -25.07
N PHE A 160 23.93 -13.07 -25.47
CA PHE A 160 23.66 -12.67 -26.84
C PHE A 160 24.34 -11.32 -27.11
N ASP A 161 24.60 -11.01 -28.35
CA ASP A 161 25.25 -9.75 -28.81
C ASP A 161 24.47 -8.49 -28.42
N TYR A 162 23.16 -8.60 -28.23
CA TYR A 162 22.30 -7.50 -27.82
C TYR A 162 22.19 -7.28 -26.30
N CYS A 163 22.69 -8.19 -25.44
CA CYS A 163 22.41 -8.12 -23.98
C CYS A 163 22.91 -6.84 -23.33
N LYS A 164 24.16 -6.46 -23.57
CA LYS A 164 24.72 -5.19 -23.07
C LYS A 164 23.86 -4.00 -23.50
N LYS A 165 23.40 -4.00 -24.76
CA LYS A 165 22.54 -2.94 -25.30
C LYS A 165 21.19 -2.90 -24.62
N GLN A 166 20.55 -4.06 -24.41
CA GLN A 166 19.23 -4.14 -23.75
C GLN A 166 19.29 -3.64 -22.31
N ARG A 167 20.32 -4.00 -21.54
CA ARG A 167 20.50 -3.48 -20.18
C ARG A 167 20.63 -1.95 -20.15
N GLN A 168 21.41 -1.39 -21.07
CA GLN A 168 21.57 0.07 -21.20
C GLN A 168 20.25 0.76 -21.62
N LEU A 169 19.52 0.17 -22.56
CA LEU A 169 18.23 0.70 -23.02
C LEU A 169 17.18 0.67 -21.90
N ARG A 170 17.10 -0.44 -21.12
CA ARG A 170 16.22 -0.51 -19.94
C ARG A 170 16.51 0.64 -18.97
N GLN A 171 17.78 0.84 -18.60
CA GLN A 171 18.16 1.89 -17.65
C GLN A 171 17.88 3.30 -18.22
N THR A 172 18.18 3.52 -19.49
CA THR A 172 17.92 4.80 -20.16
C THR A 172 16.42 5.08 -20.25
N GLY A 173 15.64 4.08 -20.65
CA GLY A 173 14.19 4.17 -20.78
C GLY A 173 13.53 4.48 -19.44
N SER A 174 13.89 3.74 -18.38
CA SER A 174 13.38 3.98 -17.03
C SER A 174 13.67 5.40 -16.53
N ASN A 175 14.87 5.95 -16.81
CA ASN A 175 15.21 7.32 -16.42
C ASN A 175 14.51 8.38 -17.29
N ASN A 176 14.32 8.12 -18.58
CA ASN A 176 13.56 9.02 -19.46
C ASN A 176 12.09 9.05 -19.04
N MET A 177 11.50 7.90 -18.80
CA MET A 177 10.13 7.76 -18.32
C MET A 177 9.93 8.49 -16.98
N LYS A 178 10.82 8.28 -15.99
CA LYS A 178 10.76 9.01 -14.72
C LYS A 178 10.65 10.52 -14.93
N ARG A 179 11.52 11.11 -15.72
CA ARG A 179 11.51 12.57 -15.97
C ARG A 179 10.20 13.07 -16.59
N GLN A 180 9.55 12.23 -17.39
CA GLN A 180 8.30 12.58 -18.05
C GLN A 180 7.11 12.51 -17.08
N ILE A 181 6.93 11.34 -16.42
CA ILE A 181 5.71 11.02 -15.67
C ILE A 181 5.70 11.51 -14.22
N GLU A 182 6.85 11.89 -13.67
CA GLU A 182 6.95 12.35 -12.29
C GLU A 182 6.31 13.73 -12.11
N VAL A 183 5.40 13.80 -11.14
CA VAL A 183 4.69 15.01 -10.72
C VAL A 183 4.99 15.20 -9.23
N SER A 184 5.88 16.14 -8.93
CA SER A 184 6.25 16.47 -7.54
C SER A 184 5.27 17.49 -6.96
N LEU A 185 4.65 17.14 -5.82
CA LEU A 185 3.75 18.03 -5.07
C LEU A 185 4.54 18.74 -3.96
N PRO A 186 4.74 20.06 -4.07
CA PRO A 186 5.40 20.83 -3.02
C PRO A 186 4.46 21.13 -1.85
N SER A 187 5.00 21.70 -0.77
CA SER A 187 4.25 22.12 0.41
C SER A 187 3.09 23.08 0.08
N ASN A 188 2.10 23.14 0.96
CA ASN A 188 0.95 24.05 0.90
C ASN A 188 0.17 23.93 -0.43
N THR A 189 -0.03 22.70 -0.90
CA THR A 189 -0.70 22.42 -2.17
C THR A 189 -2.01 21.68 -1.94
N THR A 190 -3.08 22.14 -2.56
CA THR A 190 -4.35 21.41 -2.66
C THR A 190 -4.60 21.03 -4.12
N LEU A 191 -4.79 19.73 -4.39
CA LEU A 191 -5.31 19.22 -5.65
C LEU A 191 -6.77 18.80 -5.47
N ILE A 192 -7.68 19.30 -6.31
CA ILE A 192 -9.10 18.95 -6.29
C ILE A 192 -9.55 18.57 -7.70
N GLY A 193 -10.11 17.36 -7.87
CA GLY A 193 -10.79 16.97 -9.10
C GLY A 193 -12.15 17.64 -9.22
N LEU A 194 -12.47 18.22 -10.39
CA LEU A 194 -13.74 18.90 -10.63
C LEU A 194 -14.88 17.95 -10.95
N GLY A 195 -14.60 16.73 -11.38
CA GLY A 195 -15.60 15.71 -11.71
C GLY A 195 -15.14 14.31 -11.30
N ALA A 196 -16.01 13.33 -11.50
CA ALA A 196 -15.72 11.92 -11.17
C ALA A 196 -14.53 11.33 -11.96
N ASP A 197 -14.32 11.83 -13.20
CA ASP A 197 -13.24 11.38 -14.08
C ASP A 197 -12.00 12.29 -14.01
N SER A 198 -11.99 13.26 -13.08
CA SER A 198 -10.86 14.15 -12.91
C SER A 198 -9.73 13.42 -12.20
N GLY A 199 -8.51 13.53 -12.74
CA GLY A 199 -7.35 12.88 -12.11
C GLY A 199 -6.22 12.57 -13.07
N PHE A 200 -5.57 11.43 -12.88
CA PHE A 200 -4.32 11.09 -13.53
C PHE A 200 -4.34 9.66 -14.11
N VAL A 201 -3.67 9.49 -15.22
CA VAL A 201 -3.37 8.22 -15.85
C VAL A 201 -1.85 8.14 -16.06
N GLY A 202 -1.21 7.10 -15.55
CA GLY A 202 0.21 6.86 -15.79
C GLY A 202 1.16 7.93 -15.23
N ALA A 203 0.70 8.77 -14.29
CA ALA A 203 1.55 9.73 -13.59
C ALA A 203 2.06 9.14 -12.27
N ASN A 204 3.34 9.32 -11.98
CA ASN A 204 3.94 9.03 -10.69
C ASN A 204 3.91 10.30 -9.83
N ILE A 205 2.98 10.36 -8.87
CA ILE A 205 2.81 11.51 -7.98
C ILE A 205 3.73 11.34 -6.76
N VAL A 206 4.65 12.29 -6.57
CA VAL A 206 5.66 12.24 -5.52
C VAL A 206 5.51 13.43 -4.57
N ILE A 207 5.39 13.15 -3.26
CA ILE A 207 5.37 14.14 -2.19
C ILE A 207 6.70 13.98 -1.44
N LEU A 208 7.69 14.82 -1.75
CA LEU A 208 9.05 14.70 -1.22
C LEU A 208 9.42 15.92 -0.37
N SER A 209 9.75 15.70 0.88
CA SER A 209 10.15 16.75 1.84
C SER A 209 9.16 17.93 1.86
N ALA A 210 7.86 17.61 1.79
CA ALA A 210 6.77 18.57 1.73
C ALA A 210 5.88 18.46 2.97
N THR A 211 5.22 19.56 3.31
CA THR A 211 4.26 19.63 4.41
C THR A 211 2.95 20.25 3.94
N ASN A 212 1.84 19.87 4.57
CA ASN A 212 0.54 20.46 4.31
C ASN A 212 0.06 20.27 2.87
N VAL A 213 -0.17 19.02 2.47
CA VAL A 213 -0.64 18.65 1.12
C VAL A 213 -2.00 17.98 1.20
N VAL A 214 -2.92 18.41 0.35
CA VAL A 214 -4.27 17.88 0.22
C VAL A 214 -4.51 17.35 -1.18
N MET A 215 -5.02 16.13 -1.30
CA MET A 215 -5.49 15.52 -2.54
C MET A 215 -6.92 15.05 -2.37
N ARG A 216 -7.87 15.60 -3.14
CA ARG A 216 -9.29 15.27 -2.97
C ARG A 216 -10.02 15.07 -4.30
N ASN A 217 -10.99 14.15 -4.29
CA ASN A 217 -11.89 13.90 -5.41
C ASN A 217 -11.18 13.59 -6.73
N LEU A 218 -10.15 12.74 -6.69
CA LEU A 218 -9.29 12.42 -7.82
C LEU A 218 -9.29 10.92 -8.13
N SER A 219 -9.24 10.58 -9.42
CA SER A 219 -8.94 9.22 -9.88
C SER A 219 -7.47 9.13 -10.31
N VAL A 220 -6.75 8.10 -9.85
CA VAL A 220 -5.36 7.86 -10.21
C VAL A 220 -5.22 6.43 -10.72
N GLU A 221 -4.95 6.30 -12.03
CA GLU A 221 -4.52 5.05 -12.64
C GLU A 221 -3.00 4.96 -12.55
N ALA A 222 -2.49 3.89 -11.94
CA ALA A 222 -1.07 3.71 -11.66
C ALA A 222 -0.21 3.75 -12.95
N PRO A 223 1.05 4.22 -12.86
CA PRO A 223 1.97 4.16 -13.99
C PRO A 223 2.24 2.71 -14.42
N VAL A 224 2.25 2.45 -15.71
CA VAL A 224 2.77 1.21 -16.29
C VAL A 224 4.27 1.35 -16.49
N ASP A 225 5.08 0.66 -15.69
CA ASP A 225 6.53 0.65 -15.90
C ASP A 225 6.89 -0.25 -17.10
N PHE A 226 7.31 0.35 -18.21
CA PHE A 226 7.79 -0.37 -19.38
C PHE A 226 9.18 -0.99 -19.17
N PHE A 227 9.87 -0.62 -18.10
CA PHE A 227 11.28 -0.93 -17.86
C PHE A 227 11.52 -1.63 -16.52
N SER A 228 10.55 -2.42 -16.06
CA SER A 228 10.65 -3.20 -14.82
C SER A 228 11.95 -4.01 -14.76
N THR A 229 12.44 -4.23 -13.54
CA THR A 229 13.68 -4.96 -13.30
C THR A 229 13.38 -6.37 -12.84
N TRP A 230 14.01 -7.36 -13.47
CA TRP A 230 14.06 -8.72 -12.95
C TRP A 230 15.13 -8.85 -11.89
N SER A 231 14.78 -9.34 -10.71
CA SER A 231 15.67 -9.60 -9.57
C SER A 231 15.72 -11.11 -9.31
N PRO A 232 16.75 -11.82 -9.81
CA PRO A 232 16.83 -13.29 -9.72
C PRO A 232 17.04 -13.81 -8.30
N ASP A 233 17.56 -12.98 -7.40
CA ASP A 233 17.87 -13.32 -6.01
C ASP A 233 16.77 -12.93 -5.03
N ASP A 234 15.64 -12.38 -5.50
CA ASP A 234 14.49 -12.06 -4.69
C ASP A 234 13.53 -13.25 -4.66
N GLY A 235 13.62 -14.08 -3.61
CA GLY A 235 12.94 -15.36 -3.53
C GLY A 235 13.29 -16.28 -4.71
N ASP A 236 12.25 -16.78 -5.42
CA ASP A 236 12.42 -17.56 -6.66
C ASP A 236 12.62 -16.71 -7.91
N GLY A 237 12.92 -15.44 -7.73
CA GLY A 237 13.01 -14.42 -8.74
C GLY A 237 11.72 -13.56 -8.77
N ALA A 238 11.89 -12.24 -8.77
CA ALA A 238 10.78 -11.29 -8.77
C ALA A 238 10.97 -10.16 -9.78
N TRP A 239 9.86 -9.65 -10.30
CA TRP A 239 9.82 -8.41 -11.04
C TRP A 239 9.64 -7.23 -10.09
N ASN A 240 10.37 -6.15 -10.33
CA ASN A 240 10.27 -4.91 -9.57
C ASN A 240 10.00 -3.75 -10.52
N ALA A 241 8.78 -3.24 -10.49
CA ALA A 241 8.42 -1.97 -11.08
C ALA A 241 9.00 -0.83 -10.22
N ARG A 242 9.16 0.35 -10.82
CA ARG A 242 9.83 1.49 -10.20
C ARG A 242 8.87 2.53 -9.63
N PHE A 243 7.65 2.62 -10.17
CA PHE A 243 6.79 3.77 -10.00
C PHE A 243 5.54 3.44 -9.20
N ASP A 244 5.42 4.06 -8.03
CA ASP A 244 4.16 4.12 -7.27
C ASP A 244 3.16 5.04 -8.00
N ALA A 245 1.86 4.84 -7.78
CA ALA A 245 0.87 5.81 -8.22
C ALA A 245 1.00 7.11 -7.40
N VAL A 246 1.12 6.98 -6.09
CA VAL A 246 1.40 8.07 -5.14
C VAL A 246 2.45 7.61 -4.15
N SER A 247 3.51 8.37 -3.95
CA SER A 247 4.48 8.11 -2.89
C SER A 247 4.80 9.35 -2.09
N SER A 248 4.96 9.18 -0.77
CA SER A 248 5.39 10.23 0.13
C SER A 248 6.67 9.83 0.84
N VAL A 249 7.65 10.72 0.82
CA VAL A 249 8.97 10.52 1.41
C VAL A 249 9.35 11.75 2.23
N THR A 250 9.68 11.54 3.51
CA THR A 250 10.15 12.64 4.41
C THR A 250 9.20 13.83 4.43
N SER A 251 7.89 13.58 4.46
CA SER A 251 6.85 14.61 4.37
C SER A 251 5.89 14.49 5.55
N ASP A 252 5.09 15.53 5.79
CA ASP A 252 4.14 15.49 6.89
C ASP A 252 2.86 16.30 6.61
N HIS A 253 1.80 16.05 7.41
CA HIS A 253 0.50 16.69 7.28
C HIS A 253 -0.09 16.51 5.87
N LEU A 254 -0.45 15.25 5.57
CA LEU A 254 -1.04 14.88 4.29
C LEU A 254 -2.48 14.44 4.50
N TRP A 255 -3.40 14.98 3.70
CA TRP A 255 -4.79 14.55 3.68
C TRP A 255 -5.20 14.11 2.28
N ILE A 256 -5.45 12.80 2.13
CA ILE A 256 -5.88 12.16 0.89
C ILE A 256 -7.31 11.67 1.09
N ASP A 257 -8.27 12.28 0.37
CA ASP A 257 -9.69 12.10 0.66
C ASP A 257 -10.52 11.94 -0.61
N HIS A 258 -11.43 10.97 -0.64
CA HIS A 258 -12.25 10.68 -1.82
C HIS A 258 -11.41 10.47 -3.10
N VAL A 259 -10.29 9.76 -2.99
CA VAL A 259 -9.42 9.41 -4.13
C VAL A 259 -9.66 7.95 -4.51
N ARG A 260 -9.63 7.65 -5.82
CA ARG A 260 -9.57 6.29 -6.33
C ARG A 260 -8.19 6.01 -6.87
N LEU A 261 -7.57 4.89 -6.43
CA LEU A 261 -6.31 4.39 -6.94
C LEU A 261 -6.47 2.94 -7.43
N SER A 262 -5.91 2.61 -8.60
CA SER A 262 -5.95 1.25 -9.17
C SER A 262 -4.93 1.08 -10.28
N ASP A 263 -4.67 -0.17 -10.74
CA ASP A 263 -3.89 -0.45 -11.95
C ASP A 263 -4.57 0.03 -13.24
N GLY A 264 -5.88 0.27 -13.17
CA GLY A 264 -6.63 0.76 -14.30
C GLY A 264 -6.73 -0.24 -15.44
N ARG A 265 -6.30 0.19 -16.66
CA ARG A 265 -6.51 -0.55 -17.91
C ARG A 265 -5.50 -1.65 -18.19
N TYR A 266 -4.39 -1.72 -17.46
CA TYR A 266 -3.27 -2.60 -17.77
C TYR A 266 -2.85 -3.45 -16.56
N PRO A 267 -3.69 -4.44 -16.16
CA PRO A 267 -3.37 -5.29 -15.00
C PRO A 267 -2.08 -6.10 -15.23
N ASP A 268 -1.37 -6.39 -14.16
CA ASP A 268 -0.13 -7.18 -14.22
C ASP A 268 -0.35 -8.57 -14.79
N SER A 269 -1.54 -9.17 -14.64
CA SER A 269 -1.91 -10.46 -15.21
C SER A 269 -1.84 -10.52 -16.74
N GLU A 270 -1.90 -9.38 -17.43
CA GLU A 270 -1.78 -9.24 -18.89
C GLU A 270 -0.37 -8.87 -19.35
N ALA A 271 0.59 -8.77 -18.43
CA ALA A 271 1.97 -8.45 -18.75
C ALA A 271 2.72 -9.64 -19.38
N PRO A 272 3.80 -9.41 -20.13
CA PRO A 272 4.64 -10.49 -20.64
C PRO A 272 5.15 -11.40 -19.52
N LEU A 273 5.20 -12.72 -19.81
CA LEU A 273 5.68 -13.70 -18.83
C LEU A 273 7.19 -13.58 -18.65
N GLY A 274 7.61 -13.53 -17.40
CA GLY A 274 9.01 -13.53 -16.99
C GLY A 274 9.65 -14.94 -17.01
N PRO A 275 10.94 -15.04 -16.63
CA PRO A 275 11.67 -16.30 -16.62
C PRO A 275 11.09 -17.37 -15.69
N ASN A 276 10.40 -16.97 -14.62
CA ASN A 276 9.70 -17.85 -13.68
C ASN A 276 8.27 -18.21 -14.10
N GLY A 277 7.83 -17.81 -15.30
CA GLY A 277 6.47 -18.04 -15.80
C GLY A 277 5.40 -17.12 -15.20
N LYS A 278 5.79 -16.16 -14.35
CA LYS A 278 4.88 -15.14 -13.79
C LYS A 278 4.88 -13.89 -14.67
N PRO A 279 3.75 -13.16 -14.75
CA PRO A 279 3.69 -11.89 -15.47
C PRO A 279 4.72 -10.87 -14.95
N ALA A 280 5.31 -10.08 -15.84
CA ALA A 280 6.18 -8.98 -15.47
C ALA A 280 5.39 -7.93 -14.70
N ASN A 281 5.82 -7.62 -13.47
CA ASN A 281 5.18 -6.61 -12.66
C ASN A 281 5.33 -5.24 -13.33
N ARG A 282 4.20 -4.58 -13.65
CA ARG A 282 4.13 -3.27 -14.30
C ARG A 282 3.89 -2.12 -13.35
N HIS A 283 3.38 -2.46 -12.15
CA HIS A 283 3.01 -1.51 -11.13
C HIS A 283 3.81 -1.79 -9.85
N ASP A 284 4.21 -0.73 -9.12
CA ASP A 284 4.76 -0.86 -7.77
C ASP A 284 3.64 -0.57 -6.74
N GLY A 285 3.77 0.37 -5.81
CA GLY A 285 2.72 0.67 -4.85
C GLY A 285 1.61 1.58 -5.40
N LEU A 286 0.39 1.49 -4.83
CA LEU A 286 -0.62 2.52 -5.09
C LEU A 286 -0.40 3.76 -4.23
N LEU A 287 -0.10 3.58 -2.94
CA LEU A 287 0.15 4.70 -2.04
C LEU A 287 1.15 4.31 -0.96
N ASP A 288 2.40 4.68 -1.14
CA ASP A 288 3.48 4.34 -0.22
C ASP A 288 3.94 5.55 0.62
N LEU A 289 4.19 5.31 1.91
CA LEU A 289 4.63 6.30 2.88
C LEU A 289 5.96 5.86 3.48
N LYS A 290 7.03 6.61 3.23
CA LYS A 290 8.40 6.16 3.46
C LYS A 290 9.25 7.23 4.17
N ASP A 291 10.35 6.79 4.78
CA ASP A 291 11.48 7.60 5.27
C ASP A 291 11.04 8.80 6.15
N GLY A 292 10.26 8.53 7.19
CA GLY A 292 9.85 9.53 8.16
C GLY A 292 8.63 10.36 7.77
N THR A 293 7.88 9.96 6.75
CA THR A 293 6.55 10.54 6.46
C THR A 293 5.65 10.41 7.69
N ASP A 294 4.87 11.48 8.03
CA ASP A 294 4.16 11.54 9.30
C ASP A 294 2.85 12.35 9.22
N PHE A 295 1.93 12.17 10.18
CA PHE A 295 0.65 12.88 10.27
C PHE A 295 -0.19 12.80 8.99
N VAL A 296 -0.48 11.57 8.54
CA VAL A 296 -1.22 11.30 7.31
C VAL A 296 -2.62 10.78 7.62
N THR A 297 -3.62 11.26 6.89
CA THR A 297 -4.96 10.65 6.87
C THR A 297 -5.36 10.32 5.44
N ILE A 298 -5.71 9.05 5.22
CA ILE A 298 -6.35 8.56 4.00
C ILE A 298 -7.79 8.24 4.37
N SER A 299 -8.74 8.98 3.77
CA SER A 299 -10.16 8.85 4.12
C SER A 299 -11.07 8.72 2.90
N ASN A 300 -12.19 8.01 3.07
CA ASN A 300 -13.25 7.89 2.08
C ASN A 300 -12.73 7.58 0.65
N SER A 301 -11.63 6.87 0.55
CA SER A 301 -10.94 6.58 -0.70
C SER A 301 -11.17 5.14 -1.13
N LYS A 302 -11.07 4.87 -2.44
CA LYS A 302 -11.18 3.54 -3.00
C LYS A 302 -9.82 3.10 -3.56
N LEU A 303 -9.29 2.00 -3.03
CA LEU A 303 -8.09 1.33 -3.51
C LEU A 303 -8.49 -0.02 -4.10
N ALA A 304 -8.20 -0.26 -5.37
CA ALA A 304 -8.80 -1.40 -6.05
C ALA A 304 -7.88 -2.04 -7.08
N ASN A 305 -8.03 -3.36 -7.24
CA ASN A 305 -7.42 -4.12 -8.32
C ASN A 305 -5.91 -3.88 -8.40
N HIS A 306 -5.19 -4.33 -7.37
CA HIS A 306 -3.75 -4.12 -7.28
C HIS A 306 -3.09 -5.17 -6.36
N ASP A 307 -1.80 -5.44 -6.61
CA ASP A 307 -1.02 -6.37 -5.78
C ASP A 307 -0.47 -5.67 -4.52
N LYS A 308 0.53 -4.81 -4.64
CA LYS A 308 1.32 -4.22 -3.54
C LYS A 308 0.74 -2.88 -3.07
N THR A 309 -0.43 -2.88 -2.46
CA THR A 309 -1.29 -1.69 -2.33
C THR A 309 -0.68 -0.52 -1.56
N MET A 310 -0.23 -0.73 -0.32
CA MET A 310 0.29 0.37 0.52
C MET A 310 1.40 -0.09 1.45
N LEU A 311 2.59 0.48 1.30
CA LEU A 311 3.73 0.25 2.17
C LEU A 311 3.98 1.43 3.10
N LEU A 312 4.10 1.17 4.41
CA LEU A 312 4.57 2.12 5.41
C LEU A 312 5.92 1.65 5.94
N GLY A 313 6.96 2.45 5.69
CA GLY A 313 8.34 2.11 6.03
C GLY A 313 9.00 1.13 5.05
N SER A 314 10.17 1.49 4.55
CA SER A 314 10.84 0.77 3.45
C SER A 314 11.57 -0.50 3.89
N GLY A 315 12.09 -0.56 5.12
CA GLY A 315 12.87 -1.69 5.64
C GLY A 315 12.87 -1.74 7.17
N ASP A 316 13.08 -2.93 7.72
CA ASP A 316 13.11 -3.16 9.17
C ASP A 316 14.32 -2.46 9.83
N GLU A 317 15.37 -2.21 9.05
CA GLU A 317 16.59 -1.50 9.47
C GLU A 317 16.47 0.03 9.51
N HIS A 318 15.35 0.61 9.05
CA HIS A 318 15.15 2.06 8.92
C HIS A 318 14.66 2.73 10.21
N VAL A 319 15.03 2.22 11.38
CA VAL A 319 14.63 2.79 12.69
C VAL A 319 15.03 4.26 12.83
N ASP A 320 16.15 4.66 12.26
CA ASP A 320 16.66 6.05 12.28
C ASP A 320 15.76 7.02 11.48
N LYS A 321 15.07 6.55 10.47
CA LYS A 321 14.16 7.35 9.64
C LYS A 321 12.71 7.27 10.11
N ASP A 322 12.23 6.06 10.38
CA ASP A 322 10.82 5.75 10.58
C ASP A 322 10.42 5.61 12.06
N GLY A 323 11.40 5.40 12.96
CA GLY A 323 11.17 5.30 14.41
C GLY A 323 10.46 6.52 14.98
N GLY A 324 9.26 6.34 15.58
CA GLY A 324 8.45 7.43 16.13
C GLY A 324 7.75 8.31 15.09
N LYS A 325 7.76 7.90 13.82
CA LYS A 325 7.08 8.52 12.68
C LYS A 325 6.00 7.58 12.15
N LEU A 326 5.53 7.83 10.92
CA LEU A 326 4.52 7.03 10.23
C LEU A 326 3.20 6.95 11.04
N ARG A 327 2.79 8.10 11.63
CA ARG A 327 1.46 8.24 12.23
C ARG A 327 0.44 8.39 11.12
N VAL A 328 -0.36 7.34 10.89
CA VAL A 328 -1.27 7.27 9.74
C VAL A 328 -2.65 6.81 10.16
N SER A 329 -3.69 7.43 9.62
CA SER A 329 -5.08 6.98 9.78
C SER A 329 -5.68 6.58 8.44
N TYR A 330 -6.27 5.40 8.39
CA TYR A 330 -7.08 4.89 7.29
C TYR A 330 -8.53 4.86 7.74
N ILE A 331 -9.37 5.78 7.22
CA ILE A 331 -10.71 6.01 7.76
C ILE A 331 -11.77 5.88 6.67
N GLY A 332 -12.66 4.90 6.79
CA GLY A 332 -13.82 4.74 5.92
C GLY A 332 -13.48 4.44 4.46
N ASN A 333 -12.35 3.80 4.20
CA ASN A 333 -11.91 3.48 2.84
C ASN A 333 -12.54 2.18 2.33
N HIS A 334 -12.53 2.00 1.03
CA HIS A 334 -12.94 0.80 0.32
C HIS A 334 -11.73 0.15 -0.36
N PHE A 335 -11.34 -1.03 0.11
CA PHE A 335 -10.30 -1.87 -0.48
C PHE A 335 -10.97 -3.01 -1.24
N GLU A 336 -10.78 -3.05 -2.56
CA GLU A 336 -11.44 -4.02 -3.45
C GLU A 336 -10.42 -4.79 -4.29
N ASN A 337 -10.40 -6.12 -4.15
CA ASN A 337 -9.50 -7.01 -4.91
C ASN A 337 -8.02 -6.58 -4.79
N ILE A 338 -7.59 -6.21 -3.60
CA ILE A 338 -6.17 -5.99 -3.31
C ILE A 338 -5.54 -7.32 -2.88
N GLN A 339 -4.35 -7.64 -3.40
CA GLN A 339 -3.72 -8.90 -3.03
C GLN A 339 -2.98 -8.81 -1.71
N GLN A 340 -2.29 -7.69 -1.44
CA GLN A 340 -1.55 -7.49 -0.19
C GLN A 340 -1.39 -6.02 0.19
N ARG A 341 -0.90 -5.77 1.40
CA ARG A 341 -0.55 -4.44 1.92
C ARG A 341 -1.73 -3.47 1.97
N GLY A 342 -2.77 -3.84 2.65
CA GLY A 342 -3.90 -2.96 2.84
C GLY A 342 -4.07 -2.32 4.25
N PRO A 343 -3.02 -1.72 4.95
CA PRO A 343 -1.61 -1.54 4.60
C PRO A 343 -0.65 -2.62 5.16
N ARG A 344 0.62 -2.64 4.71
CA ARG A 344 1.74 -3.26 5.42
C ARG A 344 2.53 -2.19 6.17
N VAL A 345 2.65 -2.32 7.49
CA VAL A 345 3.15 -1.28 8.39
C VAL A 345 4.45 -1.70 9.05
N ARG A 346 5.45 -0.80 9.05
CA ARG A 346 6.62 -0.83 9.92
C ARG A 346 6.64 0.41 10.79
N PHE A 347 7.08 0.31 12.05
CA PHE A 347 7.26 1.40 13.03
C PHE A 347 6.01 2.23 13.37
N GLY A 348 5.08 2.41 12.43
CA GLY A 348 3.99 3.40 12.49
C GLY A 348 2.96 3.17 13.60
N GLN A 349 2.43 4.27 14.16
CA GLN A 349 1.19 4.31 14.92
C GLN A 349 0.02 4.46 13.94
N VAL A 350 -0.61 3.34 13.59
CA VAL A 350 -1.59 3.28 12.49
C VAL A 350 -2.98 2.95 13.02
N HIS A 351 -3.94 3.82 12.72
CA HIS A 351 -5.37 3.60 12.98
C HIS A 351 -6.08 3.14 11.72
N VAL A 352 -6.65 1.95 11.74
CA VAL A 352 -7.44 1.36 10.66
C VAL A 352 -8.90 1.34 11.11
N LEU A 353 -9.70 2.34 10.68
CA LEU A 353 -11.04 2.60 11.20
C LEU A 353 -12.12 2.51 10.12
N ASN A 354 -13.16 1.71 10.35
CA ASN A 354 -14.36 1.65 9.50
C ASN A 354 -14.10 1.36 8.02
N ASN A 355 -13.00 0.67 7.68
CA ASN A 355 -12.69 0.34 6.30
C ASN A 355 -13.43 -0.93 5.86
N TYR A 356 -13.77 -0.99 4.58
CA TYR A 356 -14.36 -2.14 3.95
C TYR A 356 -13.34 -2.83 3.03
N PHE A 357 -13.05 -4.08 3.32
CA PHE A 357 -12.17 -4.93 2.53
C PHE A 357 -13.02 -5.98 1.82
N VAL A 358 -12.90 -6.08 0.50
CA VAL A 358 -13.60 -7.08 -0.28
C VAL A 358 -12.68 -7.74 -1.30
N GLY A 359 -12.74 -9.07 -1.41
CA GLY A 359 -11.92 -9.84 -2.33
C GLY A 359 -12.44 -11.25 -2.54
N SER A 360 -11.85 -11.94 -3.52
CA SER A 360 -12.18 -13.33 -3.83
C SER A 360 -10.93 -14.13 -4.19
N THR A 361 -10.92 -15.41 -3.82
CA THR A 361 -9.86 -16.35 -4.20
C THR A 361 -9.88 -16.70 -5.69
N ASP A 362 -11.00 -16.51 -6.36
CA ASP A 362 -11.23 -16.84 -7.77
C ASP A 362 -11.38 -15.61 -8.68
N HIS A 363 -10.99 -14.41 -8.19
CA HIS A 363 -10.96 -13.24 -9.05
C HIS A 363 -9.97 -13.44 -10.22
N PRO A 364 -10.36 -13.22 -11.47
CA PRO A 364 -9.57 -13.64 -12.64
C PRO A 364 -8.22 -12.90 -12.79
N GLN A 365 -8.11 -11.67 -12.29
CA GLN A 365 -6.90 -10.86 -12.44
C GLN A 365 -6.20 -10.58 -11.09
N TYR A 366 -6.96 -10.52 -10.00
CA TYR A 366 -6.47 -10.18 -8.65
C TYR A 366 -7.00 -11.19 -7.63
N PRO A 367 -6.64 -12.48 -7.75
CA PRO A 367 -7.08 -13.47 -6.76
C PRO A 367 -6.43 -13.17 -5.41
N VAL A 368 -7.26 -13.05 -4.38
CA VAL A 368 -6.79 -12.89 -3.01
C VAL A 368 -6.73 -14.29 -2.40
N VAL A 369 -5.53 -14.76 -2.07
CA VAL A 369 -5.32 -16.13 -1.56
C VAL A 369 -4.56 -16.04 -0.24
N SER A 370 -5.12 -16.56 0.86
CA SER A 370 -4.47 -16.54 2.16
C SER A 370 -3.13 -17.29 2.14
N GLU A 371 -2.17 -16.86 2.96
CA GLU A 371 -0.83 -17.45 3.03
C GLU A 371 -0.86 -18.96 3.30
N GLY A 372 -1.75 -19.42 4.15
CA GLY A 372 -1.90 -20.83 4.50
C GLY A 372 -2.35 -21.75 3.34
N GLN A 373 -2.67 -21.21 2.18
CA GLN A 373 -3.13 -21.93 0.98
C GLN A 373 -2.15 -21.81 -0.21
N GLY A 374 -0.92 -21.39 0.05
CA GLY A 374 0.13 -21.25 -0.98
C GLY A 374 0.12 -19.91 -1.72
N GLY A 375 -0.63 -18.93 -1.20
CA GLY A 375 -0.58 -17.53 -1.63
C GLY A 375 0.12 -16.66 -0.58
N ASN A 376 0.46 -15.43 -0.94
CA ASN A 376 1.04 -14.43 -0.04
C ASN A 376 0.09 -13.23 0.13
N SER A 377 -1.21 -13.45 0.03
CA SER A 377 -2.20 -12.37 0.11
C SER A 377 -2.68 -12.17 1.54
N TYR A 378 -2.85 -10.91 1.90
CA TYR A 378 -3.37 -10.47 3.20
C TYR A 378 -3.91 -9.05 3.11
N PHE A 379 -4.85 -8.69 3.97
CA PHE A 379 -5.33 -7.32 4.03
C PHE A 379 -4.44 -6.45 4.92
N LEU A 380 -4.26 -6.77 6.20
CA LEU A 380 -3.44 -5.99 7.13
C LEU A 380 -2.10 -6.70 7.40
N GLY A 381 -0.99 -6.01 7.21
CA GLY A 381 0.34 -6.54 7.47
C GLY A 381 0.99 -5.87 8.69
N ALA A 382 1.18 -6.62 9.77
CA ALA A 382 1.89 -6.17 10.96
C ALA A 382 3.40 -6.42 10.76
N GLY A 383 4.14 -5.39 10.39
CA GLY A 383 5.59 -5.43 10.21
C GLY A 383 6.38 -5.04 11.45
N TYR A 384 7.70 -5.01 11.31
CA TYR A 384 8.65 -4.75 12.37
C TYR A 384 8.31 -3.45 13.13
N GLU A 385 8.21 -3.54 14.48
CA GLU A 385 7.89 -2.41 15.39
C GLU A 385 6.57 -1.67 15.09
N SER A 386 5.69 -2.23 14.23
CA SER A 386 4.38 -1.62 13.96
C SER A 386 3.50 -1.57 15.20
N ARG A 387 2.58 -0.57 15.25
CA ARG A 387 1.63 -0.33 16.34
C ARG A 387 0.25 -0.08 15.75
N ILE A 388 -0.39 -1.15 15.26
CA ILE A 388 -1.66 -1.07 14.55
C ILE A 388 -2.83 -1.14 15.54
N PHE A 389 -3.69 -0.11 15.51
CA PHE A 389 -4.98 -0.09 16.17
C PHE A 389 -6.07 -0.21 15.10
N SER A 390 -6.74 -1.35 15.05
CA SER A 390 -7.81 -1.67 14.11
C SER A 390 -9.16 -1.57 14.82
N GLU A 391 -10.16 -0.95 14.19
CA GLU A 391 -11.47 -0.76 14.81
C GLU A 391 -12.60 -0.71 13.79
N GLY A 392 -13.62 -1.53 14.00
CA GLY A 392 -14.87 -1.49 13.24
C GLY A 392 -14.71 -1.68 11.74
N ASN A 393 -13.77 -2.53 11.29
CA ASN A 393 -13.57 -2.83 9.88
C ASN A 393 -14.43 -4.02 9.43
N ALA A 394 -14.87 -4.03 8.18
CA ALA A 394 -15.63 -5.14 7.60
C ALA A 394 -14.82 -5.81 6.49
N PHE A 395 -14.73 -7.14 6.55
CA PHE A 395 -14.04 -7.97 5.57
C PHE A 395 -15.07 -8.90 4.91
N ASP A 396 -15.27 -8.76 3.59
CA ASP A 396 -16.04 -9.69 2.77
C ASP A 396 -15.11 -10.44 1.84
N TYR A 397 -14.92 -11.71 2.15
CA TYR A 397 -13.99 -12.56 1.45
C TYR A 397 -14.67 -13.85 0.99
N SER A 398 -14.56 -14.16 -0.29
CA SER A 398 -15.31 -15.24 -0.93
C SER A 398 -14.42 -16.12 -1.80
N GLY A 399 -15.05 -17.16 -2.38
CA GLY A 399 -14.40 -18.11 -3.27
C GLY A 399 -13.92 -19.38 -2.58
N PRO A 400 -13.45 -20.39 -3.36
CA PRO A 400 -13.00 -21.67 -2.84
C PRO A 400 -11.82 -21.54 -1.89
N GLY A 401 -11.98 -22.06 -0.66
CA GLY A 401 -10.92 -22.00 0.37
C GLY A 401 -10.71 -20.62 1.01
N ALA A 402 -11.67 -19.69 0.86
CA ALA A 402 -11.64 -18.43 1.59
C ALA A 402 -11.54 -18.68 3.10
N ASP A 403 -10.55 -18.05 3.75
CA ASP A 403 -10.20 -18.30 5.15
C ASP A 403 -9.94 -16.98 5.91
N PRO A 404 -10.37 -16.81 7.17
CA PRO A 404 -10.16 -15.61 7.96
C PRO A 404 -8.70 -15.18 8.15
N THR A 405 -7.73 -16.07 7.97
CA THR A 405 -6.30 -15.75 8.10
C THR A 405 -5.84 -14.66 7.16
N VAL A 406 -6.55 -14.43 6.04
CA VAL A 406 -6.28 -13.33 5.10
C VAL A 406 -6.39 -11.94 5.73
N MET A 407 -7.14 -11.80 6.84
CA MET A 407 -7.38 -10.48 7.45
C MET A 407 -6.10 -9.84 7.98
N VAL A 408 -5.22 -10.61 8.63
CA VAL A 408 -3.99 -10.10 9.24
C VAL A 408 -2.85 -11.08 9.08
N SER A 409 -1.72 -10.61 8.54
CA SER A 409 -0.46 -11.36 8.51
C SER A 409 0.65 -10.62 9.26
N SER A 410 1.48 -11.35 9.99
CA SER A 410 2.66 -10.80 10.66
C SER A 410 3.88 -10.90 9.74
N TYR A 411 4.57 -9.78 9.65
CA TYR A 411 5.89 -9.62 9.02
C TYR A 411 6.85 -9.03 10.05
N ASN A 412 7.20 -9.79 11.06
CA ASN A 412 8.05 -9.43 12.19
C ASN A 412 7.39 -8.48 13.22
N GLY A 413 6.10 -8.16 13.06
CA GLY A 413 5.36 -7.28 13.97
C GLY A 413 4.63 -8.07 15.05
N HIS A 414 4.76 -7.63 16.31
CA HIS A 414 4.21 -8.29 17.49
C HIS A 414 3.11 -7.48 18.19
N ARG A 415 2.82 -6.26 17.73
CA ARG A 415 1.81 -5.37 18.34
C ARG A 415 0.66 -5.13 17.37
N PHE A 416 -0.48 -5.66 17.72
CA PHE A 416 -1.71 -5.49 16.95
C PHE A 416 -2.91 -5.54 17.88
N SER A 417 -3.81 -4.55 17.78
CA SER A 417 -5.08 -4.54 18.51
C SER A 417 -6.23 -4.36 17.55
N ASP A 418 -7.30 -5.13 17.73
CA ASP A 418 -8.57 -4.94 17.02
C ASP A 418 -9.73 -4.90 17.98
N THR A 419 -10.73 -4.08 17.62
CA THR A 419 -12.01 -3.99 18.33
C THR A 419 -13.16 -3.89 17.33
N GLY A 420 -14.10 -4.84 17.42
CA GLY A 420 -15.40 -4.76 16.75
C GLY A 420 -15.37 -4.85 15.23
N SER A 421 -14.39 -5.56 14.65
CA SER A 421 -14.36 -5.85 13.22
C SER A 421 -15.16 -7.12 12.88
N TRP A 422 -15.52 -7.28 11.60
CA TRP A 422 -16.39 -8.35 11.11
C TRP A 422 -15.79 -9.07 9.91
N PHE A 423 -15.99 -10.38 9.84
CA PHE A 423 -15.67 -11.23 8.70
C PHE A 423 -16.92 -11.86 8.12
N ASN A 424 -17.25 -11.58 6.86
CA ASN A 424 -18.46 -12.06 6.18
C ASN A 424 -19.75 -11.78 6.99
N GLY A 425 -19.77 -10.64 7.68
CA GLY A 425 -20.91 -10.16 8.47
C GLY A 425 -21.02 -10.72 9.87
N ALA A 426 -20.16 -11.65 10.30
CA ALA A 426 -20.05 -12.14 11.68
C ALA A 426 -18.92 -11.42 12.42
N ASP A 427 -19.02 -11.34 13.75
CA ASP A 427 -17.93 -10.83 14.58
C ASP A 427 -16.64 -11.62 14.33
N ALA A 428 -15.51 -10.92 14.22
CA ALA A 428 -14.20 -11.50 13.91
C ALA A 428 -13.22 -11.27 15.06
N ASP A 429 -12.39 -12.28 15.36
CA ASP A 429 -11.28 -12.15 16.30
C ASP A 429 -9.95 -11.98 15.56
N LEU A 430 -9.71 -10.73 15.09
CA LEU A 430 -8.47 -10.39 14.42
C LEU A 430 -7.25 -10.47 15.34
N ASN A 431 -7.44 -10.30 16.66
CA ASN A 431 -6.34 -10.43 17.62
C ASN A 431 -5.79 -11.86 17.66
N SER A 432 -6.67 -12.85 17.62
CA SER A 432 -6.26 -14.27 17.57
C SER A 432 -5.61 -14.61 16.21
N VAL A 433 -6.12 -14.08 15.10
CA VAL A 433 -5.50 -14.26 13.77
C VAL A 433 -4.09 -13.65 13.73
N ALA A 434 -3.93 -12.42 14.20
CA ALA A 434 -2.63 -11.74 14.24
C ALA A 434 -1.62 -12.47 15.12
N ARG A 435 -2.07 -12.95 16.32
CA ARG A 435 -1.23 -13.76 17.21
C ARG A 435 -0.77 -15.05 16.55
N ALA A 436 -1.68 -15.79 15.93
CA ALA A 436 -1.35 -17.05 15.27
C ALA A 436 -0.35 -16.84 14.12
N SER A 437 -0.55 -15.80 13.33
CA SER A 437 0.39 -15.44 12.25
C SER A 437 1.77 -15.02 12.79
N PHE A 438 1.82 -14.25 13.89
CA PHE A 438 3.10 -13.90 14.53
C PHE A 438 3.84 -15.13 15.05
N GLU A 439 3.16 -16.04 15.75
CA GLU A 439 3.77 -17.25 16.30
C GLU A 439 4.28 -18.19 15.19
N GLN A 440 3.55 -18.29 14.08
CA GLN A 440 4.00 -19.04 12.90
C GLN A 440 5.27 -18.41 12.30
N ASN A 441 5.25 -17.11 12.00
CA ASN A 441 6.40 -16.39 11.45
C ASN A 441 7.64 -16.50 12.37
N ARG A 442 7.44 -16.40 13.70
CA ARG A 442 8.50 -16.58 14.68
C ARG A 442 9.09 -17.99 14.64
N ALA A 443 8.25 -19.01 14.57
CA ALA A 443 8.71 -20.40 14.51
C ALA A 443 9.51 -20.69 13.21
N GLU A 444 9.08 -20.14 12.07
CA GLU A 444 9.76 -20.25 10.79
C GLU A 444 11.14 -19.58 10.82
N ALA A 445 11.23 -18.36 11.37
CA ALA A 445 12.49 -17.63 11.49
C ALA A 445 13.50 -18.32 12.43
N LEU A 446 13.03 -18.91 13.53
CA LEU A 446 13.86 -19.70 14.45
C LEU A 446 14.38 -20.96 13.77
N ALA A 447 13.53 -21.67 13.03
CA ALA A 447 13.94 -22.88 12.30
C ALA A 447 14.94 -22.56 11.18
N GLU A 448 14.74 -21.45 10.46
CA GLU A 448 15.68 -21.00 9.42
C GLU A 448 17.05 -20.64 10.02
N ALA A 449 17.08 -19.92 11.14
CA ALA A 449 18.31 -19.57 11.84
C ALA A 449 19.07 -20.83 12.32
N GLU A 450 18.38 -21.85 12.84
CA GLU A 450 18.96 -23.13 13.23
C GLU A 450 19.55 -23.87 12.01
N LEU A 451 18.78 -23.95 10.91
CA LEU A 451 19.22 -24.64 9.68
C LEU A 451 20.42 -23.96 9.02
N SER A 452 20.46 -22.63 9.03
CA SER A 452 21.56 -21.85 8.44
C SER A 452 22.76 -21.68 9.38
N GLY A 453 22.63 -22.02 10.66
CA GLY A 453 23.67 -21.80 11.68
C GLY A 453 23.91 -20.32 11.99
N THR A 454 22.92 -19.46 11.77
CA THR A 454 22.97 -18.03 12.05
C THR A 454 22.27 -17.68 13.37
N SER A 455 22.49 -16.46 13.88
CA SER A 455 21.71 -15.97 15.02
C SER A 455 20.27 -15.67 14.58
N ALA A 456 19.31 -16.06 15.42
CA ALA A 456 17.92 -15.70 15.20
C ALA A 456 17.74 -14.17 15.23
N PRO A 457 16.85 -13.60 14.40
CA PRO A 457 16.50 -12.18 14.45
C PRO A 457 16.01 -11.74 15.83
N ASP A 458 16.27 -10.49 16.22
CA ASP A 458 15.95 -9.93 17.55
C ASP A 458 14.45 -10.01 17.89
N TRP A 459 13.58 -9.77 16.90
CA TRP A 459 12.14 -9.80 17.07
C TRP A 459 11.58 -11.19 17.45
N THR A 460 12.33 -12.27 17.19
CA THR A 460 11.92 -13.62 17.62
C THR A 460 11.90 -13.80 19.15
N GLY A 461 12.55 -12.89 19.88
CA GLY A 461 12.50 -12.80 21.33
C GLY A 461 11.31 -12.02 21.88
N TRP A 462 10.46 -11.45 21.04
CA TRP A 462 9.30 -10.69 21.48
C TRP A 462 8.06 -11.57 21.72
N ASP A 463 7.17 -11.12 22.60
CA ASP A 463 5.85 -11.72 22.81
C ASP A 463 4.79 -10.91 22.08
N PHE A 464 3.84 -11.58 21.47
CA PHE A 464 2.69 -10.90 20.87
C PHE A 464 1.85 -10.21 21.95
N THR A 465 1.45 -8.97 21.68
CA THR A 465 0.60 -8.18 22.57
C THR A 465 -0.47 -7.39 21.80
N THR A 466 -1.64 -7.24 22.46
CA THR A 466 -2.67 -6.30 22.00
C THR A 466 -2.49 -4.89 22.57
N ASP A 467 -1.51 -4.67 23.45
CA ASP A 467 -1.10 -3.35 23.86
C ASP A 467 -0.18 -2.74 22.80
N VAL A 468 -0.74 -1.85 22.00
CA VAL A 468 0.00 -1.12 20.94
C VAL A 468 0.70 0.14 21.46
N GLY A 469 0.55 0.44 22.77
CA GLY A 469 1.23 1.56 23.45
C GLY A 469 0.67 2.94 23.08
N TRP A 470 -0.53 3.03 22.50
CA TRP A 470 -1.23 4.28 22.22
C TRP A 470 -2.72 4.03 21.96
N ASN A 471 -3.54 5.11 22.03
CA ASN A 471 -4.97 5.04 21.73
C ASN A 471 -5.34 6.21 20.80
N PRO A 472 -6.00 5.98 19.66
CA PRO A 472 -6.44 7.04 18.76
C PRO A 472 -7.28 8.14 19.43
N ALA A 473 -8.13 7.79 20.39
CA ALA A 473 -9.00 8.73 21.11
C ALA A 473 -8.23 9.76 21.95
N ASP A 474 -6.97 9.48 22.29
CA ASP A 474 -6.09 10.44 22.98
C ASP A 474 -5.50 11.48 22.01
N ALA A 475 -5.48 11.18 20.70
CA ALA A 475 -4.89 12.02 19.68
C ALA A 475 -5.92 12.87 18.91
N TYR A 476 -7.08 12.32 18.58
CA TYR A 476 -8.14 13.00 17.82
C TYR A 476 -9.52 12.38 18.06
N SER A 477 -10.57 13.16 17.80
CA SER A 477 -11.95 12.69 17.90
C SER A 477 -12.36 11.94 16.64
N TYR A 478 -13.05 10.82 16.80
CA TYR A 478 -13.60 10.01 15.70
C TYR A 478 -14.84 9.25 16.16
N LYS A 479 -15.47 8.55 15.22
CA LYS A 479 -16.62 7.68 15.52
C LYS A 479 -16.48 6.36 14.76
N ALA A 480 -16.49 5.26 15.50
CA ALA A 480 -16.59 3.93 14.92
C ALA A 480 -18.02 3.61 14.50
N PHE A 481 -18.20 2.88 13.40
CA PHE A 481 -19.47 2.25 13.07
C PHE A 481 -19.68 1.02 13.97
N THR A 482 -20.95 0.73 14.22
CA THR A 482 -21.35 -0.35 15.16
C THR A 482 -21.90 -1.58 14.45
N THR A 483 -21.96 -1.56 13.12
CA THR A 483 -22.47 -2.70 12.34
C THR A 483 -21.69 -2.85 11.02
N PRO A 484 -21.48 -4.07 10.55
CA PRO A 484 -20.80 -4.30 9.26
C PRO A 484 -21.57 -3.68 8.09
N GLN A 485 -22.89 -3.63 8.16
CA GLN A 485 -23.73 -3.01 7.13
C GLN A 485 -23.48 -1.51 7.02
N SER A 486 -23.24 -0.80 8.14
CA SER A 486 -22.89 0.64 8.11
C SER A 486 -21.56 0.87 7.42
N VAL A 487 -20.55 0.01 7.66
CA VAL A 487 -19.25 0.07 6.99
C VAL A 487 -19.38 -0.17 5.48
N ARG A 488 -20.09 -1.23 5.08
CA ARG A 488 -20.34 -1.55 3.66
C ARG A 488 -21.09 -0.43 2.94
N ASN A 489 -22.18 0.07 3.55
CA ASN A 489 -22.97 1.14 2.96
C ASN A 489 -22.13 2.41 2.78
N HIS A 490 -21.31 2.76 3.77
CA HIS A 490 -20.41 3.89 3.67
C HIS A 490 -19.43 3.71 2.50
N ALA A 491 -18.72 2.57 2.47
CA ALA A 491 -17.73 2.28 1.44
C ALA A 491 -18.31 2.29 0.02
N LEU A 492 -19.49 1.70 -0.17
CA LEU A 492 -20.12 1.60 -1.49
C LEU A 492 -20.74 2.90 -1.99
N GLN A 493 -21.12 3.81 -1.08
CA GLN A 493 -21.86 5.03 -1.44
C GLN A 493 -21.04 6.31 -1.34
N PHE A 494 -20.00 6.34 -0.50
CA PHE A 494 -19.31 7.56 -0.12
C PHE A 494 -17.80 7.52 -0.32
N THR A 495 -17.25 6.52 -1.03
CA THR A 495 -15.82 6.49 -1.30
C THR A 495 -15.49 6.80 -2.76
N GLY A 496 -14.30 7.38 -2.96
CA GLY A 496 -13.79 7.74 -4.28
C GLY A 496 -14.34 9.05 -4.82
N PRO A 497 -13.92 9.43 -6.04
CA PRO A 497 -14.30 10.71 -6.65
C PRO A 497 -15.76 10.72 -7.16
N GLY A 498 -16.33 11.93 -7.27
CA GLY A 498 -17.65 12.15 -7.85
C GLY A 498 -18.82 12.05 -6.89
N VAL A 499 -18.59 11.64 -5.63
CA VAL A 499 -19.65 11.54 -4.60
C VAL A 499 -19.91 12.88 -3.89
N LEU A 500 -18.98 13.82 -4.01
CA LEU A 500 -19.08 15.17 -3.42
C LEU A 500 -19.22 16.25 -4.50
N THR A 501 -19.91 17.35 -4.17
CA THR A 501 -19.96 18.53 -5.02
C THR A 501 -18.80 19.46 -4.72
N VAL A 502 -18.03 19.85 -5.73
CA VAL A 502 -16.90 20.78 -5.59
C VAL A 502 -17.41 22.22 -5.71
N LYS A 503 -17.12 23.05 -4.71
CA LYS A 503 -17.23 24.51 -4.79
C LYS A 503 -15.85 25.12 -5.04
N ARG A 504 -15.77 26.09 -5.94
CA ARG A 504 -14.54 26.86 -6.22
C ARG A 504 -14.41 28.07 -5.31
#